data_a3593f818a1d75968650fc69d7e250e5
#
_entry.id   a3593f818a1d75968650fc69d7e250e5
#
_cell.length_a   1.000
_cell.length_b   1.000
_cell.length_c   1.000
_cell.angle_alpha   90.00
_cell.angle_beta   90.00
_cell.angle_gamma   90.00
#
_symmetry.space_group_name_H-M   'P 1'
#
loop_
_entity.id
_entity.type
_entity.pdbx_description
1 polymer ?
#
loop_
_entity_poly.entity_id
_entity_poly.type
_entity_poly.pdbx_seq_one_letter_code
_entity_poly.pdbx_strand_id
1 'polypeptide(L)'
;MYSNIAVYHRGDPADGTRDNKEEFIVIEKKQFGSTGHKSTRTLFGAAALGSVSQDVADQTLEVLRKYGVNHIDVAASYGKGEAEKRLAPWLERFRDEFFLATKTGERTYDGAKRDLHSSLERMGVDSVDLIQLHNLIPVDDWNTAMGAGGALEALIEARDEGLVKYIGVTGHGFTAPGMHLRSIERFEFASVLLPYNWLLYQNIGYAESFDRLVDACRERGVAVQTIKSIARTPWPGERTRSCWYKPFEEQDDINAAVSWVLGNPDVFLNTVGDVNLLPRVLEAAAHPQARPTDDDMRSFAERTEMELIFDGEKTVPHK
;
A
#
# COMPACT_ATOMS: atom_id res chain seq x y z
N MET A 1 -6.22 15.59 -26.27
CA MET A 1 -6.87 16.61 -25.41
C MET A 1 -6.22 16.54 -24.06
N TYR A 2 -5.43 17.52 -23.70
CA TYR A 2 -4.67 17.56 -22.45
C TYR A 2 -5.63 17.92 -21.32
N SER A 3 -5.76 17.04 -20.31
CA SER A 3 -6.55 17.33 -19.11
C SER A 3 -5.73 18.13 -18.10
N ASN A 4 -6.34 19.21 -17.63
CA ASN A 4 -5.81 20.24 -16.75
C ASN A 4 -5.21 19.71 -15.44
N ILE A 5 -3.96 20.06 -15.20
CA ILE A 5 -3.33 20.01 -13.88
C ILE A 5 -3.85 21.24 -13.11
N ALA A 6 -4.60 21.00 -12.03
CA ALA A 6 -5.09 22.09 -11.18
C ALA A 6 -3.96 22.58 -10.27
N VAL A 7 -3.44 23.77 -10.58
CA VAL A 7 -2.53 24.53 -9.73
C VAL A 7 -3.37 25.36 -8.76
N TYR A 8 -3.31 25.11 -7.47
CA TYR A 8 -3.97 25.92 -6.46
C TYR A 8 -3.07 27.08 -6.05
N HIS A 9 -3.42 28.31 -6.48
CA HIS A 9 -2.82 29.55 -5.98
C HIS A 9 -3.57 30.03 -4.73
N ARG A 10 -2.87 30.23 -3.61
CA ARG A 10 -3.34 31.10 -2.52
C ARG A 10 -2.75 32.49 -2.68
N GLY A 11 -3.60 33.47 -2.49
CA GLY A 11 -3.42 34.88 -2.83
C GLY A 11 -2.29 35.60 -2.12
N ASP A 12 -1.81 36.67 -2.78
CA ASP A 12 -0.77 37.61 -2.41
C ASP A 12 -0.92 38.31 -1.08
N PRO A 13 0.24 38.64 -0.44
CA PRO A 13 0.46 40.03 -0.06
C PRO A 13 1.79 40.58 -0.64
N ALA A 14 1.75 41.82 -1.07
CA ALA A 14 2.87 42.60 -1.59
C ALA A 14 3.93 42.80 -0.50
N ASP A 15 5.07 42.16 -0.60
CA ASP A 15 6.36 42.64 -0.13
C ASP A 15 7.50 41.86 -0.79
N GLY A 16 8.54 42.57 -1.18
CA GLY A 16 9.61 42.15 -2.10
C GLY A 16 10.69 41.23 -1.51
N THR A 17 10.33 40.09 -0.93
CA THR A 17 11.22 38.98 -0.64
C THR A 17 10.95 37.85 -1.61
N ARG A 18 11.99 37.37 -2.31
CA ARG A 18 11.91 36.18 -3.14
C ARG A 18 11.55 35.00 -2.24
N ASP A 19 10.25 34.72 -2.08
CA ASP A 19 9.77 33.47 -1.55
C ASP A 19 10.22 32.35 -2.51
N ASN A 20 11.12 31.52 -2.05
CA ASN A 20 11.31 30.19 -2.62
C ASN A 20 9.99 29.41 -2.38
N LYS A 21 9.00 29.61 -3.26
CA LYS A 21 7.81 28.75 -3.30
C LYS A 21 8.33 27.36 -3.69
N GLU A 22 8.48 26.48 -2.72
CA GLU A 22 8.60 25.05 -3.00
C GLU A 22 7.35 24.66 -3.81
N GLU A 23 7.57 24.30 -5.05
CA GLU A 23 6.51 23.82 -5.96
C GLU A 23 6.10 22.43 -5.45
N PHE A 24 4.97 22.34 -4.76
CA PHE A 24 4.40 21.09 -4.31
C PHE A 24 3.92 20.30 -5.52
N ILE A 25 4.58 19.22 -5.83
CA ILE A 25 4.19 18.28 -6.87
C ILE A 25 3.20 17.32 -6.22
N VAL A 26 1.92 17.42 -6.56
CA VAL A 26 0.85 16.67 -5.87
C VAL A 26 0.44 15.46 -6.71
N ILE A 27 0.58 14.26 -6.14
CA ILE A 27 0.05 13.02 -6.72
C ILE A 27 -1.49 13.08 -6.78
N GLU A 28 -2.07 12.65 -7.91
CA GLU A 28 -3.52 12.58 -8.10
C GLU A 28 -4.21 11.86 -6.92
N LYS A 29 -5.37 12.41 -6.48
CA LYS A 29 -6.20 11.80 -5.45
C LYS A 29 -7.44 11.16 -6.06
N LYS A 30 -7.78 9.97 -5.59
CA LYS A 30 -8.97 9.22 -5.98
C LYS A 30 -9.75 8.77 -4.74
N GLN A 31 -11.06 8.62 -4.90
CA GLN A 31 -11.93 8.07 -3.86
C GLN A 31 -11.44 6.67 -3.45
N PHE A 32 -11.17 6.46 -2.17
CA PHE A 32 -10.72 5.17 -1.63
C PHE A 32 -11.93 4.29 -1.29
N GLY A 33 -12.40 3.57 -2.30
CA GLY A 33 -13.62 2.78 -2.17
C GLY A 33 -14.81 3.62 -1.71
N SER A 34 -15.64 3.05 -0.85
CA SER A 34 -16.81 3.70 -0.23
C SER A 34 -16.50 4.45 1.09
N THR A 35 -15.22 4.64 1.43
CA THR A 35 -14.81 5.23 2.72
C THR A 35 -15.08 6.73 2.86
N GLY A 36 -15.43 7.43 1.79
CA GLY A 36 -15.54 8.89 1.79
C GLY A 36 -14.20 9.62 1.75
N HIS A 37 -13.07 8.95 1.95
CA HIS A 37 -11.74 9.55 1.87
C HIS A 37 -11.19 9.55 0.45
N LYS A 38 -10.51 10.63 0.07
CA LYS A 38 -9.74 10.71 -1.18
C LYS A 38 -8.25 10.52 -0.89
N SER A 39 -7.76 9.31 -1.13
CA SER A 39 -6.33 9.01 -1.03
C SER A 39 -5.58 9.43 -2.29
N THR A 40 -4.32 9.83 -2.14
CA THR A 40 -3.39 9.85 -3.27
C THR A 40 -3.36 8.46 -3.93
N ARG A 41 -3.24 8.41 -5.25
CA ARG A 41 -3.19 7.11 -5.97
C ARG A 41 -1.96 6.28 -5.63
N THR A 42 -0.97 6.89 -4.99
CA THR A 42 0.18 6.22 -4.41
C THR A 42 0.14 6.40 -2.90
N LEU A 43 0.09 5.28 -2.17
CA LEU A 43 -0.01 5.18 -0.72
C LEU A 43 1.38 4.90 -0.15
N PHE A 44 1.65 5.36 1.07
CA PHE A 44 2.92 5.07 1.72
C PHE A 44 2.92 3.70 2.39
N GLY A 45 3.65 2.73 1.82
CA GLY A 45 3.93 1.44 2.44
C GLY A 45 4.99 1.57 3.53
N ALA A 46 4.58 1.75 4.78
CA ALA A 46 5.46 2.06 5.90
C ALA A 46 6.34 0.89 6.38
N ALA A 47 6.35 -0.26 5.68
CA ALA A 47 7.37 -1.31 5.89
C ALA A 47 8.80 -0.74 5.78
N ALA A 48 8.98 0.31 4.98
CA ALA A 48 10.23 1.04 4.83
C ALA A 48 10.79 1.59 6.16
N LEU A 49 9.93 1.87 7.14
CA LEU A 49 10.32 2.42 8.45
C LEU A 49 10.76 1.37 9.47
N GLY A 50 10.56 0.09 9.19
CA GLY A 50 10.78 -1.00 10.16
C GLY A 50 12.23 -1.21 10.60
N SER A 51 13.22 -0.68 9.86
CA SER A 51 14.65 -0.87 10.13
C SER A 51 15.48 0.40 10.11
N VAL A 52 14.85 1.58 10.10
CA VAL A 52 15.55 2.87 10.04
C VAL A 52 15.56 3.58 11.40
N SER A 53 16.44 4.59 11.57
CA SER A 53 16.41 5.48 12.73
C SER A 53 15.21 6.44 12.69
N GLN A 54 14.90 7.11 13.81
CA GLN A 54 13.84 8.12 13.84
C GLN A 54 14.15 9.30 12.90
N ASP A 55 15.39 9.76 12.88
CA ASP A 55 15.79 10.87 11.99
C ASP A 55 15.56 10.54 10.51
N VAL A 56 15.84 9.30 10.09
CA VAL A 56 15.57 8.85 8.72
C VAL A 56 14.06 8.72 8.48
N ALA A 57 13.31 8.24 9.47
CA ALA A 57 11.85 8.21 9.38
C ALA A 57 11.28 9.62 9.21
N ASP A 58 11.72 10.60 10.02
CA ASP A 58 11.25 11.99 9.95
C ASP A 58 11.56 12.62 8.59
N GLN A 59 12.76 12.40 8.04
CA GLN A 59 13.11 12.84 6.68
C GLN A 59 12.21 12.18 5.62
N THR A 60 11.93 10.89 5.78
CA THR A 60 11.04 10.15 4.87
C THR A 60 9.63 10.74 4.87
N LEU A 61 9.12 11.06 6.03
CA LEU A 61 7.79 11.62 6.19
C LEU A 61 7.69 13.05 5.59
N GLU A 62 8.72 13.88 5.70
CA GLU A 62 8.76 15.17 4.99
C GLU A 62 8.71 15.00 3.46
N VAL A 63 9.36 13.95 2.93
CA VAL A 63 9.24 13.61 1.51
C VAL A 63 7.79 13.29 1.13
N LEU A 64 7.05 12.52 1.96
CA LEU A 64 5.63 12.23 1.70
C LEU A 64 4.79 13.50 1.62
N ARG A 65 4.99 14.44 2.53
CA ARG A 65 4.26 15.72 2.55
C ARG A 65 4.55 16.55 1.28
N LYS A 66 5.80 16.57 0.82
CA LYS A 66 6.19 17.26 -0.41
C LYS A 66 5.40 16.77 -1.63
N TYR A 67 5.10 15.46 -1.71
CA TYR A 67 4.29 14.87 -2.79
C TYR A 67 2.79 14.82 -2.48
N GLY A 68 2.36 15.36 -1.35
CA GLY A 68 0.96 15.40 -0.92
C GLY A 68 0.36 14.04 -0.59
N VAL A 69 1.19 13.03 -0.27
CA VAL A 69 0.74 11.70 0.14
C VAL A 69 -0.03 11.82 1.46
N ASN A 70 -1.25 11.30 1.47
CA ASN A 70 -2.18 11.43 2.61
C ASN A 70 -2.75 10.08 3.09
N HIS A 71 -2.09 8.97 2.76
CA HIS A 71 -2.49 7.64 3.21
C HIS A 71 -1.24 6.84 3.60
N ILE A 72 -1.22 6.39 4.85
CA ILE A 72 -0.13 5.58 5.43
C ILE A 72 -0.66 4.16 5.67
N ASP A 73 0.04 3.17 5.13
CA ASP A 73 -0.24 1.74 5.30
C ASP A 73 0.89 1.06 6.07
N VAL A 74 0.73 0.89 7.38
CA VAL A 74 1.68 0.23 8.28
C VAL A 74 1.18 -1.17 8.69
N ALA A 75 1.93 -1.90 9.48
CA ALA A 75 1.52 -3.15 10.10
C ALA A 75 2.26 -3.41 11.42
N ALA A 76 1.62 -4.09 12.36
CA ALA A 76 2.22 -4.54 13.62
C ALA A 76 3.49 -5.39 13.42
N SER A 77 3.55 -6.17 12.34
CA SER A 77 4.70 -7.03 12.02
C SER A 77 5.91 -6.27 11.43
N TYR A 78 5.74 -5.03 10.93
CA TYR A 78 6.82 -4.30 10.27
C TYR A 78 7.90 -3.87 11.27
N GLY A 79 9.10 -4.47 11.14
CA GLY A 79 10.17 -4.28 12.09
C GLY A 79 9.79 -4.71 13.53
N LYS A 80 8.85 -5.66 13.69
CA LYS A 80 8.32 -6.08 15.01
C LYS A 80 7.70 -4.91 15.80
N GLY A 81 6.95 -4.05 15.10
CA GLY A 81 6.30 -2.87 15.65
C GLY A 81 7.13 -1.59 15.57
N GLU A 82 8.40 -1.65 15.15
CA GLU A 82 9.24 -0.45 15.03
C GLU A 82 8.69 0.54 14.01
N ALA A 83 8.11 0.07 12.89
CA ALA A 83 7.50 0.98 11.91
C ALA A 83 6.36 1.80 12.52
N GLU A 84 5.51 1.21 13.35
CA GLU A 84 4.44 1.91 14.07
C GLU A 84 4.99 2.93 15.07
N LYS A 85 6.05 2.57 15.82
CA LYS A 85 6.71 3.51 16.77
C LYS A 85 7.35 4.70 16.05
N ARG A 86 7.90 4.51 14.84
CA ARG A 86 8.47 5.60 14.03
C ARG A 86 7.43 6.60 13.56
N LEU A 87 6.17 6.19 13.44
CA LEU A 87 5.06 7.06 13.07
C LEU A 87 4.55 7.91 14.25
N ALA A 88 4.72 7.46 15.51
CA ALA A 88 4.14 8.10 16.68
C ALA A 88 4.42 9.62 16.79
N PRO A 89 5.69 10.12 16.67
CA PRO A 89 5.96 11.57 16.75
C PRO A 89 5.30 12.39 15.63
N TRP A 90 4.98 11.76 14.52
CA TRP A 90 4.28 12.38 13.41
C TRP A 90 2.80 12.43 13.64
N LEU A 91 2.22 11.32 14.09
CA LEU A 91 0.78 11.21 14.36
C LEU A 91 0.37 12.12 15.51
N GLU A 92 1.23 12.37 16.49
CA GLU A 92 1.00 13.38 17.53
C GLU A 92 0.75 14.78 16.92
N ARG A 93 1.42 15.11 15.80
CA ARG A 93 1.37 16.44 15.19
C ARG A 93 0.44 16.54 14.00
N PHE A 94 0.28 15.46 13.24
CA PHE A 94 -0.32 15.47 11.90
C PHE A 94 -1.33 14.32 11.68
N ARG A 95 -1.92 13.77 12.76
CA ARG A 95 -2.88 12.64 12.64
C ARG A 95 -3.98 12.90 11.61
N ASP A 96 -4.52 14.11 11.60
CA ASP A 96 -5.65 14.50 10.75
C ASP A 96 -5.27 14.69 9.27
N GLU A 97 -3.97 14.79 8.96
CA GLU A 97 -3.52 14.90 7.57
C GLU A 97 -3.53 13.53 6.85
N PHE A 98 -3.60 12.41 7.60
CA PHE A 98 -3.43 11.07 7.05
C PHE A 98 -4.62 10.16 7.31
N PHE A 99 -5.01 9.44 6.27
CA PHE A 99 -5.76 8.20 6.41
C PHE A 99 -4.77 7.11 6.88
N LEU A 100 -4.95 6.66 8.11
CA LEU A 100 -4.02 5.75 8.77
C LEU A 100 -4.54 4.33 8.74
N ALA A 101 -3.78 3.42 8.13
CA ALA A 101 -4.08 2.00 8.07
C ALA A 101 -3.00 1.18 8.78
N THR A 102 -3.42 0.19 9.61
CA THR A 102 -2.53 -0.84 10.14
C THR A 102 -3.08 -2.24 9.86
N LYS A 103 -2.38 -3.28 10.30
CA LYS A 103 -2.73 -4.68 10.01
C LYS A 103 -2.47 -5.56 11.22
N THR A 104 -3.33 -6.57 11.42
CA THR A 104 -3.09 -7.65 12.38
C THR A 104 -2.83 -8.98 11.67
N GLY A 105 -1.81 -9.70 12.14
CA GLY A 105 -1.50 -11.06 11.73
C GLY A 105 -2.25 -12.13 12.50
N GLU A 106 -2.98 -11.75 13.54
CA GLU A 106 -3.71 -12.67 14.41
C GLU A 106 -4.97 -13.21 13.73
N ARG A 107 -5.35 -14.43 14.10
CA ARG A 107 -6.52 -15.12 13.51
C ARG A 107 -7.65 -15.33 14.50
N THR A 108 -7.37 -15.27 15.81
CA THR A 108 -8.34 -15.43 16.87
C THR A 108 -8.85 -14.08 17.35
N TYR A 109 -10.05 -14.07 17.94
CA TYR A 109 -10.66 -12.86 18.52
C TYR A 109 -9.73 -12.18 19.53
N ASP A 110 -9.25 -12.93 20.57
CA ASP A 110 -8.40 -12.36 21.62
C ASP A 110 -7.04 -11.89 21.09
N GLY A 111 -6.48 -12.62 20.10
CA GLY A 111 -5.23 -12.26 19.45
C GLY A 111 -5.36 -10.92 18.72
N ALA A 112 -6.38 -10.79 17.86
CA ALA A 112 -6.61 -9.59 17.07
C ALA A 112 -6.93 -8.36 17.95
N LYS A 113 -7.71 -8.55 19.01
CA LYS A 113 -8.03 -7.48 19.96
C LYS A 113 -6.76 -6.96 20.65
N ARG A 114 -5.92 -7.86 21.20
CA ARG A 114 -4.64 -7.48 21.82
C ARG A 114 -3.69 -6.79 20.85
N ASP A 115 -3.57 -7.32 19.62
CA ASP A 115 -2.65 -6.79 18.62
C ASP A 115 -3.06 -5.38 18.17
N LEU A 116 -4.37 -5.14 17.98
CA LEU A 116 -4.89 -3.81 17.66
C LEU A 116 -4.59 -2.80 18.79
N HIS A 117 -4.89 -3.13 20.05
CA HIS A 117 -4.60 -2.23 21.18
C HIS A 117 -3.10 -1.92 21.27
N SER A 118 -2.23 -2.93 21.05
CA SER A 118 -0.78 -2.74 21.02
C SER A 118 -0.35 -1.84 19.85
N SER A 119 -1.02 -1.92 18.70
CA SER A 119 -0.76 -1.03 17.56
C SER A 119 -1.13 0.41 17.86
N LEU A 120 -2.30 0.65 18.46
CA LEU A 120 -2.74 1.99 18.88
C LEU A 120 -1.76 2.60 19.88
N GLU A 121 -1.32 1.81 20.89
CA GLU A 121 -0.33 2.22 21.88
C GLU A 121 1.02 2.58 21.23
N ARG A 122 1.54 1.72 20.32
CA ARG A 122 2.82 1.98 19.63
C ARG A 122 2.78 3.23 18.79
N MET A 123 1.65 3.52 18.14
CA MET A 123 1.46 4.71 17.31
C MET A 123 1.03 5.95 18.12
N GLY A 124 0.65 5.80 19.39
CA GLY A 124 0.21 6.90 20.24
C GLY A 124 -1.09 7.54 19.76
N VAL A 125 -2.04 6.75 19.22
CA VAL A 125 -3.31 7.22 18.69
C VAL A 125 -4.50 6.51 19.34
N ASP A 126 -5.64 7.16 19.44
CA ASP A 126 -6.88 6.58 19.99
C ASP A 126 -7.59 5.69 18.96
N SER A 127 -7.37 5.93 17.67
CA SER A 127 -8.02 5.17 16.59
C SER A 127 -7.22 5.19 15.29
N VAL A 128 -7.50 4.22 14.42
CA VAL A 128 -7.03 4.18 13.03
C VAL A 128 -8.22 4.24 12.07
N ASP A 129 -7.97 4.65 10.82
CA ASP A 129 -9.04 4.69 9.82
C ASP A 129 -9.32 3.28 9.27
N LEU A 130 -8.28 2.46 9.08
CA LEU A 130 -8.42 1.13 8.51
C LEU A 130 -7.58 0.10 9.29
N ILE A 131 -8.19 -1.01 9.69
CA ILE A 131 -7.49 -2.22 10.15
C ILE A 131 -7.62 -3.33 9.12
N GLN A 132 -6.54 -4.04 8.82
CA GLN A 132 -6.55 -5.08 7.79
C GLN A 132 -6.13 -6.44 8.36
N LEU A 133 -6.86 -7.51 7.99
CA LEU A 133 -6.41 -8.88 8.21
C LEU A 133 -5.18 -9.15 7.33
N HIS A 134 -4.02 -9.33 7.96
CA HIS A 134 -2.73 -9.37 7.28
C HIS A 134 -2.46 -10.74 6.67
N ASN A 135 -2.26 -10.78 5.33
CA ASN A 135 -1.93 -12.00 4.58
C ASN A 135 -2.90 -13.16 4.85
N LEU A 136 -4.18 -12.90 4.72
CA LEU A 136 -5.25 -13.88 4.96
C LEU A 136 -5.47 -14.77 3.72
N ILE A 137 -4.46 -15.58 3.37
CA ILE A 137 -4.43 -16.43 2.18
C ILE A 137 -4.60 -17.92 2.48
N PRO A 138 -3.90 -18.50 3.47
CA PRO A 138 -4.11 -19.92 3.80
C PRO A 138 -5.57 -20.18 4.19
N VAL A 139 -6.15 -21.25 3.64
CA VAL A 139 -7.59 -21.57 3.85
C VAL A 139 -7.91 -21.79 5.32
N ASP A 140 -7.02 -22.43 6.08
CA ASP A 140 -7.22 -22.67 7.51
C ASP A 140 -7.17 -21.37 8.32
N ASP A 141 -6.24 -20.46 7.98
CA ASP A 141 -6.19 -19.12 8.55
C ASP A 141 -7.47 -18.33 8.24
N TRP A 142 -7.93 -18.41 7.00
CA TRP A 142 -9.16 -17.76 6.57
C TRP A 142 -10.38 -18.29 7.33
N ASN A 143 -10.50 -19.61 7.44
CA ASN A 143 -11.59 -20.25 8.19
C ASN A 143 -11.57 -19.85 9.67
N THR A 144 -10.39 -19.76 10.27
CA THR A 144 -10.23 -19.34 11.67
C THR A 144 -10.59 -17.85 11.83
N ALA A 145 -10.00 -16.97 11.02
CA ALA A 145 -10.20 -15.53 11.16
C ALA A 145 -11.63 -15.08 10.84
N MET A 146 -12.30 -15.76 9.88
CA MET A 146 -13.66 -15.43 9.41
C MET A 146 -14.75 -16.26 10.09
N GLY A 147 -14.39 -17.21 10.95
CA GLY A 147 -15.29 -18.06 11.73
C GLY A 147 -15.65 -17.47 13.09
N ALA A 148 -16.47 -18.22 13.84
CA ALA A 148 -16.86 -17.86 15.20
C ALA A 148 -15.65 -17.81 16.14
N GLY A 149 -15.52 -16.73 16.93
CA GLY A 149 -14.36 -16.46 17.79
C GLY A 149 -13.11 -16.07 17.01
N GLY A 150 -13.27 -15.73 15.74
CA GLY A 150 -12.19 -15.32 14.86
C GLY A 150 -11.84 -13.83 14.94
N ALA A 151 -10.74 -13.48 14.30
CA ALA A 151 -10.24 -12.10 14.29
C ALA A 151 -11.26 -11.10 13.73
N LEU A 152 -12.07 -11.49 12.74
CA LEU A 152 -13.08 -10.59 12.15
C LEU A 152 -14.09 -10.10 13.20
N GLU A 153 -14.54 -10.97 14.12
CA GLU A 153 -15.46 -10.55 15.20
C GLU A 153 -14.84 -9.47 16.09
N ALA A 154 -13.56 -9.62 16.46
CA ALA A 154 -12.84 -8.58 17.24
C ALA A 154 -12.73 -7.26 16.49
N LEU A 155 -12.49 -7.30 15.17
CA LEU A 155 -12.39 -6.08 14.35
C LEU A 155 -13.76 -5.41 14.15
N ILE A 156 -14.85 -6.17 14.09
CA ILE A 156 -16.20 -5.63 14.06
C ILE A 156 -16.51 -4.91 15.39
N GLU A 157 -16.22 -5.54 16.52
CA GLU A 157 -16.36 -4.92 17.84
C GLU A 157 -15.54 -3.62 17.95
N ALA A 158 -14.26 -3.67 17.53
CA ALA A 158 -13.39 -2.49 17.52
C ALA A 158 -13.93 -1.37 16.64
N ARG A 159 -14.60 -1.67 15.53
CA ARG A 159 -15.30 -0.69 14.71
C ARG A 159 -16.49 -0.08 15.44
N ASP A 160 -17.27 -0.91 16.10
CA ASP A 160 -18.46 -0.46 16.84
C ASP A 160 -18.06 0.36 18.08
N GLU A 161 -16.90 0.10 18.67
CA GLU A 161 -16.26 0.90 19.73
C GLU A 161 -15.58 2.20 19.21
N GLY A 162 -15.44 2.38 17.91
CA GLY A 162 -14.81 3.55 17.28
C GLY A 162 -13.28 3.53 17.26
N LEU A 163 -12.64 2.40 17.60
CA LEU A 163 -11.19 2.24 17.54
C LEU A 163 -10.70 2.12 16.09
N VAL A 164 -11.55 1.66 15.18
CA VAL A 164 -11.30 1.60 13.74
C VAL A 164 -12.55 2.05 12.98
N LYS A 165 -12.39 2.66 11.79
CA LYS A 165 -13.54 3.05 10.96
C LYS A 165 -13.88 1.98 9.93
N TYR A 166 -12.85 1.36 9.35
CA TYR A 166 -12.99 0.42 8.24
C TYR A 166 -12.17 -0.83 8.48
N ILE A 167 -12.60 -1.94 7.85
CA ILE A 167 -11.92 -3.24 7.91
C ILE A 167 -11.54 -3.63 6.49
N GLY A 168 -10.29 -4.08 6.30
CA GLY A 168 -9.74 -4.54 5.02
C GLY A 168 -9.09 -5.92 5.13
N VAL A 169 -8.63 -6.44 4.01
CA VAL A 169 -7.91 -7.72 3.94
C VAL A 169 -6.72 -7.62 2.99
N THR A 170 -5.61 -8.29 3.34
CA THR A 170 -4.41 -8.28 2.52
C THR A 170 -3.94 -9.69 2.20
N GLY A 171 -3.18 -9.82 1.12
CA GLY A 171 -2.63 -11.10 0.70
C GLY A 171 -1.42 -11.01 -0.22
N HIS A 172 -0.75 -12.14 -0.37
CA HIS A 172 0.40 -12.33 -1.24
C HIS A 172 0.26 -13.60 -2.07
N GLY A 173 1.07 -13.69 -3.14
CA GLY A 173 1.12 -14.88 -3.99
C GLY A 173 0.00 -14.97 -5.03
N PHE A 174 0.00 -16.07 -5.78
CA PHE A 174 -0.88 -16.28 -6.93
C PHE A 174 -2.36 -16.44 -6.58
N THR A 175 -2.66 -16.93 -5.39
CA THR A 175 -4.03 -17.22 -4.95
C THR A 175 -4.71 -16.01 -4.29
N ALA A 176 -3.98 -14.90 -4.10
CA ALA A 176 -4.50 -13.72 -3.42
C ALA A 176 -5.80 -13.16 -4.05
N PRO A 177 -5.93 -13.01 -5.39
CA PRO A 177 -7.16 -12.49 -5.96
C PRO A 177 -8.39 -13.37 -5.64
N GLY A 178 -8.25 -14.69 -5.79
CA GLY A 178 -9.35 -15.65 -5.51
C GLY A 178 -9.75 -15.67 -4.04
N MET A 179 -8.77 -15.60 -3.12
CA MET A 179 -9.06 -15.54 -1.68
C MET A 179 -9.69 -14.21 -1.27
N HIS A 180 -9.30 -13.10 -1.91
CA HIS A 180 -9.95 -11.81 -1.65
C HIS A 180 -11.36 -11.75 -2.20
N LEU A 181 -11.61 -12.34 -3.37
CA LEU A 181 -12.99 -12.48 -3.90
C LEU A 181 -13.87 -13.24 -2.91
N ARG A 182 -13.40 -14.40 -2.41
CA ARG A 182 -14.08 -15.15 -1.35
C ARG A 182 -14.32 -14.31 -0.08
N SER A 183 -13.36 -13.46 0.28
CA SER A 183 -13.44 -12.61 1.47
C SER A 183 -14.51 -11.53 1.33
N ILE A 184 -14.53 -10.79 0.20
CA ILE A 184 -15.53 -9.73 -0.04
C ILE A 184 -16.95 -10.28 -0.31
N GLU A 185 -17.09 -11.55 -0.71
CA GLU A 185 -18.37 -12.23 -0.78
C GLU A 185 -18.91 -12.58 0.62
N ARG A 186 -18.04 -12.79 1.60
CA ARG A 186 -18.38 -13.17 2.97
C ARG A 186 -18.64 -11.99 3.89
N PHE A 187 -17.93 -10.86 3.69
CA PHE A 187 -18.00 -9.67 4.55
C PHE A 187 -17.76 -8.40 3.73
N GLU A 188 -18.33 -7.28 4.15
CA GLU A 188 -18.22 -5.96 3.51
C GLU A 188 -16.86 -5.30 3.87
N PHE A 189 -15.78 -5.81 3.29
CA PHE A 189 -14.47 -5.17 3.43
C PHE A 189 -14.41 -3.85 2.67
N ALA A 190 -13.78 -2.83 3.26
CA ALA A 190 -13.56 -1.54 2.62
C ALA A 190 -12.40 -1.54 1.62
N SER A 191 -11.44 -2.46 1.79
CA SER A 191 -10.29 -2.59 0.89
C SER A 191 -9.75 -4.01 0.82
N VAL A 192 -9.14 -4.31 -0.32
CA VAL A 192 -8.26 -5.47 -0.52
C VAL A 192 -6.86 -4.99 -0.88
N LEU A 193 -5.80 -5.75 -0.52
CA LEU A 193 -4.42 -5.47 -0.90
C LEU A 193 -3.75 -6.73 -1.41
N LEU A 194 -3.15 -6.66 -2.63
CA LEU A 194 -2.54 -7.81 -3.28
C LEU A 194 -1.40 -7.38 -4.23
N PRO A 195 -0.51 -8.31 -4.64
CA PRO A 195 0.53 -7.99 -5.61
C PRO A 195 -0.05 -7.61 -6.97
N TYR A 196 0.58 -6.64 -7.66
CA TYR A 196 0.25 -6.31 -9.04
C TYR A 196 1.46 -5.70 -9.74
N ASN A 197 2.02 -6.39 -10.72
CA ASN A 197 3.02 -5.91 -11.66
C ASN A 197 2.85 -6.62 -13.00
N TRP A 198 3.51 -6.12 -14.03
CA TRP A 198 3.30 -6.61 -15.37
C TRP A 198 3.60 -8.11 -15.52
N LEU A 199 4.74 -8.60 -14.99
CA LEU A 199 5.14 -9.98 -15.16
C LEU A 199 4.21 -10.97 -14.44
N LEU A 200 3.76 -10.62 -13.23
CA LEU A 200 2.77 -11.41 -12.50
C LEU A 200 1.44 -11.48 -13.26
N TYR A 201 1.04 -10.39 -13.88
CA TYR A 201 -0.18 -10.29 -14.68
C TYR A 201 -0.09 -11.06 -16.00
N GLN A 202 1.11 -11.48 -16.47
CA GLN A 202 1.25 -12.39 -17.61
C GLN A 202 0.86 -13.84 -17.28
N ASN A 203 0.72 -14.19 -16.01
CA ASN A 203 0.12 -15.47 -15.62
C ASN A 203 -1.39 -15.42 -15.84
N ILE A 204 -1.89 -16.18 -16.82
CA ILE A 204 -3.30 -16.13 -17.26
C ILE A 204 -4.27 -16.37 -16.08
N GLY A 205 -4.01 -17.36 -15.24
CA GLY A 205 -4.89 -17.67 -14.11
C GLY A 205 -4.89 -16.56 -13.05
N TYR A 206 -3.75 -15.88 -12.87
CA TYR A 206 -3.67 -14.70 -12.01
C TYR A 206 -4.43 -13.52 -12.60
N ALA A 207 -4.21 -13.20 -13.88
CA ALA A 207 -4.84 -12.09 -14.56
C ALA A 207 -6.38 -12.20 -14.54
N GLU A 208 -6.92 -13.35 -14.94
CA GLU A 208 -8.37 -13.61 -14.92
C GLU A 208 -8.97 -13.46 -13.51
N SER A 209 -8.25 -13.96 -12.48
CA SER A 209 -8.70 -13.86 -11.10
C SER A 209 -8.60 -12.42 -10.57
N PHE A 210 -7.55 -11.69 -10.97
CA PHE A 210 -7.34 -10.28 -10.62
C PHE A 210 -8.44 -9.40 -11.23
N ASP A 211 -8.73 -9.56 -12.51
CA ASP A 211 -9.74 -8.77 -13.21
C ASP A 211 -11.13 -9.01 -12.61
N ARG A 212 -11.49 -10.26 -12.33
CA ARG A 212 -12.75 -10.60 -11.63
C ARG A 212 -12.84 -9.94 -10.26
N LEU A 213 -11.73 -9.92 -9.50
CA LEU A 213 -11.69 -9.26 -8.20
C LEU A 213 -11.86 -7.74 -8.36
N VAL A 214 -11.16 -7.11 -9.30
CA VAL A 214 -11.25 -5.66 -9.54
C VAL A 214 -12.68 -5.26 -9.94
N ASP A 215 -13.32 -6.04 -10.82
CA ASP A 215 -14.71 -5.79 -11.21
C ASP A 215 -15.66 -5.90 -10.02
N ALA A 216 -15.53 -6.96 -9.21
CA ALA A 216 -16.35 -7.14 -8.01
C ALA A 216 -16.09 -6.04 -6.96
N CYS A 217 -14.83 -5.57 -6.84
CA CYS A 217 -14.48 -4.45 -5.96
C CYS A 217 -15.10 -3.13 -6.44
N ARG A 218 -15.08 -2.88 -7.75
CA ARG A 218 -15.71 -1.69 -8.36
C ARG A 218 -17.21 -1.66 -8.09
N GLU A 219 -17.90 -2.77 -8.29
CA GLU A 219 -19.34 -2.90 -8.05
C GLU A 219 -19.71 -2.68 -6.58
N ARG A 220 -18.87 -3.12 -5.65
CA ARG A 220 -19.11 -3.07 -4.20
C ARG A 220 -18.53 -1.84 -3.51
N GLY A 221 -17.80 -0.97 -4.24
CA GLY A 221 -17.12 0.18 -3.65
C GLY A 221 -15.95 -0.20 -2.74
N VAL A 222 -15.26 -1.30 -3.03
CA VAL A 222 -14.07 -1.77 -2.31
C VAL A 222 -12.82 -1.20 -2.96
N ALA A 223 -11.91 -0.62 -2.17
CA ALA A 223 -10.65 -0.09 -2.70
C ALA A 223 -9.66 -1.24 -2.99
N VAL A 224 -9.01 -1.21 -4.16
CA VAL A 224 -7.97 -2.18 -4.52
C VAL A 224 -6.60 -1.54 -4.35
N GLN A 225 -5.86 -1.97 -3.34
CA GLN A 225 -4.47 -1.58 -3.09
C GLN A 225 -3.53 -2.60 -3.72
N THR A 226 -2.47 -2.12 -4.37
CA THR A 226 -1.49 -3.00 -5.01
C THR A 226 -0.10 -2.80 -4.44
N ILE A 227 0.66 -3.89 -4.40
CA ILE A 227 2.05 -3.94 -3.94
C ILE A 227 2.93 -4.60 -5.01
N LYS A 228 4.26 -4.49 -4.84
CA LYS A 228 5.26 -5.13 -5.71
C LYS A 228 5.38 -4.51 -7.10
N SER A 229 4.94 -3.27 -7.27
CA SER A 229 5.01 -2.55 -8.56
C SER A 229 6.41 -2.54 -9.17
N ILE A 230 7.45 -2.29 -8.36
CA ILE A 230 8.85 -2.22 -8.80
C ILE A 230 9.65 -3.51 -8.49
N ALA A 231 8.98 -4.65 -8.33
CA ALA A 231 9.68 -5.93 -8.14
C ALA A 231 10.31 -6.38 -9.46
N ARG A 232 11.63 -6.62 -9.42
CA ARG A 232 12.41 -7.11 -10.55
C ARG A 232 12.59 -8.62 -10.50
N THR A 233 13.26 -9.14 -9.46
CA THR A 233 13.58 -10.57 -9.31
C THR A 233 13.56 -10.98 -7.83
N PRO A 234 13.55 -12.27 -7.50
CA PRO A 234 14.01 -12.74 -6.19
C PRO A 234 15.46 -12.30 -5.95
N TRP A 235 15.87 -12.18 -4.69
CA TRP A 235 17.28 -11.93 -4.39
C TRP A 235 18.14 -13.15 -4.78
N PRO A 236 19.14 -13.00 -5.65
CA PRO A 236 20.02 -14.11 -6.01
C PRO A 236 21.05 -14.46 -4.92
N GLY A 237 21.12 -13.63 -3.86
CA GLY A 237 22.08 -13.76 -2.75
C GLY A 237 21.74 -12.80 -1.62
N GLU A 238 22.76 -12.15 -1.06
CA GLU A 238 22.59 -11.20 0.03
C GLU A 238 21.73 -9.99 -0.38
N ARG A 239 20.84 -9.55 0.51
CA ARG A 239 19.96 -8.40 0.29
C ARG A 239 20.74 -7.09 0.49
N THR A 240 20.69 -6.23 -0.51
CA THR A 240 21.29 -4.89 -0.45
C THR A 240 20.25 -3.78 -0.22
N ARG A 241 18.96 -4.13 -0.11
CA ARG A 241 17.82 -3.24 0.15
C ARG A 241 16.91 -3.82 1.23
N SER A 242 16.11 -2.96 1.84
CA SER A 242 15.19 -3.37 2.91
C SER A 242 14.03 -4.25 2.43
N CYS A 243 13.72 -4.28 1.13
CA CYS A 243 12.66 -5.12 0.57
C CYS A 243 13.11 -6.57 0.36
N TRP A 244 12.17 -7.51 0.49
CA TRP A 244 12.46 -8.96 0.40
C TRP A 244 12.62 -9.48 -1.04
N TYR A 245 12.39 -8.66 -2.06
CA TYR A 245 12.69 -8.89 -3.47
C TYR A 245 13.72 -7.87 -3.96
N LYS A 246 14.44 -8.18 -5.01
CA LYS A 246 15.32 -7.22 -5.67
C LYS A 246 14.47 -6.23 -6.48
N PRO A 247 14.46 -4.93 -6.15
CA PRO A 247 13.65 -3.94 -6.86
C PRO A 247 14.35 -3.41 -8.11
N PHE A 248 13.59 -2.71 -8.96
CA PHE A 248 14.18 -1.75 -9.88
C PHE A 248 14.77 -0.58 -9.10
N GLU A 249 15.92 -0.08 -9.57
CA GLU A 249 16.63 1.03 -8.91
C GLU A 249 16.79 2.24 -9.84
N GLU A 250 16.88 2.02 -11.15
CA GLU A 250 16.99 3.10 -12.12
C GLU A 250 15.66 3.83 -12.30
N GLN A 251 15.71 5.18 -12.42
CA GLN A 251 14.51 6.00 -12.49
C GLN A 251 13.62 5.63 -13.67
N ASP A 252 14.20 5.40 -14.85
CA ASP A 252 13.44 5.04 -16.05
C ASP A 252 12.72 3.71 -15.91
N ASP A 253 13.34 2.73 -15.24
CA ASP A 253 12.74 1.43 -14.97
C ASP A 253 11.59 1.57 -13.95
N ILE A 254 11.77 2.40 -12.92
CA ILE A 254 10.73 2.72 -11.96
C ILE A 254 9.57 3.47 -12.64
N ASN A 255 9.87 4.43 -13.53
CA ASN A 255 8.85 5.15 -14.29
C ASN A 255 7.97 4.22 -15.11
N ALA A 256 8.58 3.29 -15.84
CA ALA A 256 7.86 2.29 -16.64
C ALA A 256 6.96 1.39 -15.77
N ALA A 257 7.51 0.84 -14.68
CA ALA A 257 6.79 -0.05 -13.78
C ALA A 257 5.64 0.65 -13.05
N VAL A 258 5.86 1.85 -12.53
CA VAL A 258 4.84 2.67 -11.84
C VAL A 258 3.76 3.12 -12.81
N SER A 259 4.13 3.60 -14.01
CA SER A 259 3.16 4.03 -15.04
C SER A 259 2.30 2.86 -15.53
N TRP A 260 2.86 1.65 -15.65
CA TRP A 260 2.07 0.47 -15.99
C TRP A 260 1.00 0.17 -14.93
N VAL A 261 1.37 0.19 -13.64
CA VAL A 261 0.43 -0.04 -12.53
C VAL A 261 -0.62 1.05 -12.45
N LEU A 262 -0.21 2.32 -12.42
CA LEU A 262 -1.12 3.47 -12.31
C LEU A 262 -1.95 3.70 -13.58
N GLY A 263 -1.55 3.12 -14.71
CA GLY A 263 -2.37 3.06 -15.92
C GLY A 263 -3.65 2.23 -15.77
N ASN A 264 -3.76 1.38 -14.73
CA ASN A 264 -5.04 0.81 -14.30
C ASN A 264 -5.76 1.82 -13.38
N PRO A 265 -6.91 2.39 -13.79
CA PRO A 265 -7.58 3.43 -13.02
C PRO A 265 -8.19 2.93 -11.70
N ASP A 266 -8.36 1.64 -11.53
CA ASP A 266 -9.09 1.07 -10.39
C ASP A 266 -8.21 0.66 -9.22
N VAL A 267 -6.89 0.87 -9.34
CA VAL A 267 -5.95 0.48 -8.29
C VAL A 267 -5.25 1.68 -7.63
N PHE A 268 -4.83 1.47 -6.40
CA PHE A 268 -3.88 2.30 -5.66
C PHE A 268 -2.55 1.56 -5.56
N LEU A 269 -1.44 2.28 -5.67
CA LEU A 269 -0.10 1.74 -5.56
C LEU A 269 0.46 1.99 -4.17
N ASN A 270 0.77 0.95 -3.40
CA ASN A 270 1.58 1.05 -2.20
C ASN A 270 3.07 1.10 -2.56
N THR A 271 3.81 2.03 -1.96
CA THR A 271 5.23 2.23 -2.23
C THR A 271 6.08 1.05 -1.76
N VAL A 272 7.30 0.97 -2.29
CA VAL A 272 8.30 -0.03 -1.90
C VAL A 272 8.73 0.12 -0.44
N GLY A 273 9.07 -0.98 0.21
CA GLY A 273 9.56 -1.02 1.60
C GLY A 273 11.03 -0.60 1.76
N ASP A 274 11.49 0.40 1.01
CA ASP A 274 12.85 0.95 1.08
C ASP A 274 12.81 2.47 0.96
N VAL A 275 13.28 3.17 2.01
CA VAL A 275 13.24 4.64 2.09
C VAL A 275 14.07 5.33 1.01
N ASN A 276 15.14 4.69 0.52
CA ASN A 276 16.02 5.28 -0.50
C ASN A 276 15.40 5.24 -1.90
N LEU A 277 14.46 4.32 -2.14
CA LEU A 277 13.73 4.21 -3.40
C LEU A 277 12.41 4.97 -3.39
N LEU A 278 11.91 5.32 -2.21
CA LEU A 278 10.64 6.04 -2.05
C LEU A 278 10.57 7.33 -2.89
N PRO A 279 11.57 8.25 -2.86
CA PRO A 279 11.51 9.47 -3.67
C PRO A 279 11.36 9.20 -5.17
N ARG A 280 12.01 8.15 -5.68
CA ARG A 280 11.93 7.76 -7.11
C ARG A 280 10.56 7.23 -7.49
N VAL A 281 9.92 6.47 -6.60
CA VAL A 281 8.55 5.96 -6.82
C VAL A 281 7.54 7.10 -6.76
N LEU A 282 7.70 8.04 -5.82
CA LEU A 282 6.82 9.21 -5.72
C LEU A 282 6.99 10.16 -6.92
N GLU A 283 8.21 10.36 -7.38
CA GLU A 283 8.49 11.14 -8.61
C GLU A 283 7.80 10.52 -9.84
N ALA A 284 7.93 9.20 -10.02
CA ALA A 284 7.25 8.48 -11.10
C ALA A 284 5.72 8.58 -11.00
N ALA A 285 5.18 8.55 -9.78
CA ALA A 285 3.74 8.64 -9.54
C ALA A 285 3.19 10.07 -9.71
N ALA A 286 4.00 11.08 -9.42
CA ALA A 286 3.65 12.49 -9.59
C ALA A 286 3.69 12.93 -11.06
N HIS A 287 4.52 12.26 -11.87
CA HIS A 287 4.67 12.51 -13.31
C HIS A 287 4.36 11.24 -14.14
N PRO A 288 3.12 10.68 -14.02
CA PRO A 288 2.79 9.42 -14.66
C PRO A 288 2.86 9.58 -16.19
N GLN A 289 3.59 8.68 -16.83
CA GLN A 289 3.63 8.57 -18.28
C GLN A 289 2.38 7.80 -18.77
N ALA A 290 2.15 7.83 -20.09
CA ALA A 290 1.17 6.93 -20.68
C ALA A 290 1.50 5.47 -20.30
N ARG A 291 0.46 4.68 -20.04
CA ARG A 291 0.67 3.26 -19.70
C ARG A 291 1.44 2.59 -20.83
N PRO A 292 2.61 1.99 -20.54
CA PRO A 292 3.37 1.27 -21.55
C PRO A 292 2.55 0.13 -22.17
N THR A 293 2.73 -0.11 -23.46
CA THR A 293 2.09 -1.23 -24.15
C THR A 293 2.67 -2.57 -23.70
N ASP A 294 2.00 -3.68 -24.03
CA ASP A 294 2.51 -5.02 -23.70
C ASP A 294 3.83 -5.32 -24.40
N ASP A 295 4.05 -4.80 -25.62
CA ASP A 295 5.31 -4.95 -26.35
C ASP A 295 6.44 -4.14 -25.70
N ASP A 296 6.15 -2.92 -25.24
CA ASP A 296 7.11 -2.11 -24.46
C ASP A 296 7.51 -2.84 -23.17
N MET A 297 6.53 -3.39 -22.45
CA MET A 297 6.76 -4.09 -21.21
C MET A 297 7.44 -5.46 -21.40
N ARG A 298 7.22 -6.12 -22.52
CA ARG A 298 7.95 -7.36 -22.88
C ARG A 298 9.43 -7.05 -23.08
N SER A 299 9.72 -6.02 -23.90
CA SER A 299 11.10 -5.55 -24.13
C SER A 299 11.75 -5.06 -22.83
N PHE A 300 10.97 -4.39 -21.98
CA PHE A 300 11.41 -3.95 -20.65
C PHE A 300 11.78 -5.15 -19.76
N ALA A 301 10.93 -6.17 -19.69
CA ALA A 301 11.16 -7.35 -18.87
C ALA A 301 12.39 -8.16 -19.33
N GLU A 302 12.57 -8.30 -20.64
CA GLU A 302 13.75 -8.96 -21.23
C GLU A 302 15.04 -8.18 -20.91
N ARG A 303 15.05 -6.85 -21.13
CA ARG A 303 16.20 -6.00 -20.85
C ARG A 303 16.60 -5.97 -19.38
N THR A 304 15.62 -5.97 -18.50
CA THR A 304 15.83 -5.91 -17.06
C THR A 304 15.93 -7.27 -16.39
N GLU A 305 15.79 -8.34 -17.16
CA GLU A 305 15.81 -9.72 -16.65
C GLU A 305 14.81 -9.90 -15.50
N MET A 306 13.53 -9.51 -15.74
CA MET A 306 12.48 -9.71 -14.73
C MET A 306 12.22 -11.20 -14.49
N GLU A 307 12.05 -11.56 -13.22
CA GLU A 307 11.64 -12.89 -12.81
C GLU A 307 10.46 -12.82 -11.84
N LEU A 308 9.62 -13.85 -11.87
CA LEU A 308 8.54 -13.96 -10.89
C LEU A 308 9.11 -14.11 -9.48
N ILE A 309 8.63 -13.25 -8.57
CA ILE A 309 9.02 -13.28 -7.16
C ILE A 309 8.21 -14.28 -6.32
N PHE A 310 7.24 -14.93 -6.95
CA PHE A 310 6.46 -16.03 -6.38
C PHE A 310 6.68 -17.29 -7.25
N ASP A 311 6.94 -18.44 -6.61
CA ASP A 311 7.20 -19.72 -7.30
C ASP A 311 5.99 -20.67 -7.30
N GLY A 312 4.82 -20.20 -6.86
CA GLY A 312 3.61 -21.00 -6.80
C GLY A 312 3.53 -21.99 -5.62
N GLU A 313 4.66 -22.38 -5.06
CA GLU A 313 4.74 -23.34 -3.93
C GLU A 313 5.21 -22.69 -2.63
N LYS A 314 5.99 -21.61 -2.71
CA LYS A 314 6.51 -20.88 -1.54
C LYS A 314 5.91 -19.51 -1.45
N THR A 315 4.92 -19.33 -0.59
CA THR A 315 4.75 -18.04 0.05
C THR A 315 6.05 -17.75 0.79
N VAL A 316 6.85 -16.79 0.29
CA VAL A 316 8.12 -16.44 0.95
C VAL A 316 7.80 -16.08 2.39
N PRO A 317 8.36 -16.77 3.40
CA PRO A 317 8.06 -16.47 4.79
C PRO A 317 8.48 -15.03 5.09
N HIS A 318 7.59 -14.24 5.63
CA HIS A 318 7.93 -13.01 6.30
C HIS A 318 8.70 -13.37 7.58
N LYS A 319 10.03 -13.39 7.52
CA LYS A 319 10.89 -13.38 8.70
C LYS A 319 11.38 -11.99 8.98
#